data_5c9e501d31e25f7365113de637f0dbf5
#
_entry.id   5c9e501d31e25f7365113de637f0dbf5
#
_cell.length_a   1.000
_cell.length_b   1.000
_cell.length_c   1.000
_cell.angle_alpha   90.00
_cell.angle_beta   90.00
_cell.angle_gamma   90.00
#
_symmetry.space_group_name_H-M   'P 1'
#
loop_
_entity.id
_entity.type
_entity.pdbx_description
1 polymer ?
#
loop_
_entity_poly.entity_id
_entity_poly.type
_entity_poly.pdbx_seq_one_letter_code
_entity_poly.pdbx_strand_id
1 'polypeptide(L)'
;MSIQMSAKERFFSCLNNKDVDRLPVINPTSIATKESCDLLGIKFNEVHLDSDKTAALAAIGYEQLGFDSVMPYFGVMMEAAAFGGQINWGTDVTFPTQKGIIFKDPEEFHMPDDFFGLPPIKTIIDSIKLLRKQLGEDALIIGKVMGPWTLSYHLHGLEDFIVETITEPDMAHAFLAKFKEISIRFAQAQFDAGADVVTLADHATADLISPSSYKEFLLPVHKEINEKFKDRTLILHCCGNTTDRISLFAEAGFPLFHFDSRNKIDLALKSASDMKLTGCVNNADVLLNGTTETVRKQVEEIIYRGVKFISPECAVPLKVKNENLKQINKTIALKI
;
A
#
# COMPACT_ATOMS: atom_id res chain seq x y z
N MET A 1 9.57 32.01 12.45
CA MET A 1 8.37 31.43 11.82
C MET A 1 8.82 30.18 11.08
N SER A 2 8.39 29.00 11.48
CA SER A 2 8.65 27.78 10.70
C SER A 2 7.93 27.90 9.36
N ILE A 3 8.65 27.69 8.26
CA ILE A 3 8.04 27.67 6.92
C ILE A 3 7.12 26.44 6.90
N GLN A 4 5.83 26.66 6.65
CA GLN A 4 4.88 25.55 6.48
C GLN A 4 5.22 24.82 5.17
N MET A 5 5.53 23.52 5.27
CA MET A 5 5.83 22.66 4.12
C MET A 5 4.55 22.15 3.47
N SER A 6 4.58 21.95 2.15
CA SER A 6 3.58 21.13 1.49
C SER A 6 3.68 19.67 1.96
N ALA A 7 2.64 18.87 1.76
CA ALA A 7 2.64 17.46 2.14
C ALA A 7 3.73 16.66 1.41
N LYS A 8 3.90 16.94 0.13
CA LYS A 8 4.94 16.32 -0.71
C LYS A 8 6.35 16.70 -0.24
N GLU A 9 6.61 17.98 0.01
CA GLU A 9 7.91 18.44 0.53
C GLU A 9 8.22 17.83 1.89
N ARG A 10 7.25 17.76 2.80
CA ARG A 10 7.39 17.14 4.12
C ARG A 10 7.77 15.68 4.02
N PHE A 11 7.08 14.93 3.15
CA PHE A 11 7.39 13.52 2.92
C PHE A 11 8.84 13.31 2.46
N PHE A 12 9.25 13.99 1.38
CA PHE A 12 10.60 13.80 0.84
C PHE A 12 11.69 14.38 1.74
N SER A 13 11.43 15.45 2.47
CA SER A 13 12.36 15.98 3.46
C SER A 13 12.58 14.97 4.59
N CYS A 14 11.52 14.41 5.15
CA CYS A 14 11.60 13.37 6.18
C CYS A 14 12.30 12.11 5.68
N LEU A 15 12.01 11.66 4.44
CA LEU A 15 12.65 10.50 3.83
C LEU A 15 14.17 10.68 3.72
N ASN A 16 14.61 11.90 3.40
CA ASN A 16 16.01 12.28 3.25
C ASN A 16 16.67 12.79 4.55
N ASN A 17 16.06 12.51 5.72
CA ASN A 17 16.56 12.92 7.04
C ASN A 17 16.77 14.45 7.20
N LYS A 18 15.99 15.26 6.47
CA LYS A 18 15.96 16.72 6.64
C LYS A 18 14.90 17.10 7.68
N ASP A 19 15.08 18.29 8.25
CA ASP A 19 14.10 18.86 9.18
C ASP A 19 12.75 19.06 8.49
N VAL A 20 11.68 18.82 9.25
CA VAL A 20 10.29 18.97 8.80
C VAL A 20 9.50 19.83 9.79
N ASP A 21 8.49 20.52 9.30
CA ASP A 21 7.59 21.32 10.15
C ASP A 21 6.76 20.44 11.11
N ARG A 22 6.45 19.22 10.72
CA ARG A 22 5.85 18.14 11.53
C ARG A 22 6.12 16.78 10.91
N LEU A 23 5.86 15.70 11.64
CA LEU A 23 5.97 14.35 11.07
C LEU A 23 4.91 14.12 9.98
N PRO A 24 5.26 13.45 8.87
CA PRO A 24 4.30 13.07 7.83
C PRO A 24 3.24 12.08 8.35
N VAL A 25 1.98 12.32 7.97
CA VAL A 25 0.86 11.39 8.17
C VAL A 25 0.45 10.86 6.81
N ILE A 26 0.80 9.64 6.50
CA ILE A 26 0.52 9.04 5.19
C ILE A 26 -0.29 7.75 5.33
N ASN A 27 -0.85 7.25 4.25
CA ASN A 27 -1.30 5.87 4.18
C ASN A 27 -0.89 5.24 2.84
N PRO A 28 0.12 4.36 2.87
CA PRO A 28 0.59 3.66 1.67
C PRO A 28 -0.38 2.62 1.11
N THR A 29 -1.48 2.32 1.79
CA THR A 29 -2.47 1.32 1.36
C THR A 29 -3.77 1.98 0.92
N SER A 30 -4.76 2.18 1.83
CA SER A 30 -5.96 2.91 1.45
C SER A 30 -6.68 3.50 2.65
N ILE A 31 -7.29 4.66 2.43
CA ILE A 31 -8.20 5.31 3.37
C ILE A 31 -9.55 5.41 2.69
N ALA A 32 -10.45 4.49 3.01
CA ALA A 32 -11.83 4.53 2.60
C ALA A 32 -12.70 4.16 3.79
N THR A 33 -13.70 4.98 4.11
CA THR A 33 -14.65 4.71 5.17
C THR A 33 -16.07 4.83 4.67
N LYS A 34 -17.01 4.16 5.32
CA LYS A 34 -18.44 4.32 5.03
C LYS A 34 -18.87 5.78 5.18
N GLU A 35 -18.37 6.47 6.23
CA GLU A 35 -18.67 7.89 6.43
C GLU A 35 -18.16 8.77 5.26
N SER A 36 -16.97 8.45 4.70
CA SER A 36 -16.45 9.18 3.53
C SER A 36 -17.29 8.91 2.27
N CYS A 37 -17.73 7.68 2.08
CA CYS A 37 -18.66 7.35 0.98
C CYS A 37 -19.98 8.07 1.13
N ASP A 38 -20.54 8.14 2.35
CA ASP A 38 -21.80 8.84 2.62
C ASP A 38 -21.70 10.34 2.37
N LEU A 39 -20.57 10.97 2.74
CA LEU A 39 -20.32 12.39 2.43
C LEU A 39 -20.35 12.69 0.93
N LEU A 40 -19.91 11.74 0.11
CA LEU A 40 -19.89 11.87 -1.35
C LEU A 40 -21.18 11.39 -2.02
N GLY A 41 -22.10 10.74 -1.28
CA GLY A 41 -23.29 10.13 -1.83
C GLY A 41 -23.04 8.95 -2.76
N ILE A 42 -21.94 8.20 -2.53
CA ILE A 42 -21.51 7.05 -3.33
C ILE A 42 -21.50 5.76 -2.50
N LYS A 43 -21.52 4.62 -3.18
CA LYS A 43 -21.31 3.31 -2.55
C LYS A 43 -19.89 2.83 -2.79
N PHE A 44 -19.29 2.15 -1.81
CA PHE A 44 -17.90 1.69 -1.90
C PHE A 44 -17.68 0.70 -3.06
N ASN A 45 -18.62 -0.19 -3.32
CA ASN A 45 -18.51 -1.14 -4.44
C ASN A 45 -18.60 -0.49 -5.83
N GLU A 46 -19.03 0.78 -5.92
CA GLU A 46 -19.11 1.51 -7.19
C GLU A 46 -17.81 2.21 -7.59
N VAL A 47 -16.85 2.36 -6.64
CA VAL A 47 -15.62 3.14 -6.91
C VAL A 47 -14.61 2.39 -7.78
N HIS A 48 -14.60 1.08 -7.74
CA HIS A 48 -13.49 0.28 -8.30
C HIS A 48 -13.36 0.35 -9.84
N LEU A 49 -14.42 0.70 -10.53
CA LEU A 49 -14.44 0.83 -12.00
C LEU A 49 -14.90 2.22 -12.48
N ASP A 50 -14.85 3.22 -11.59
CA ASP A 50 -15.24 4.61 -11.85
C ASP A 50 -14.13 5.55 -11.33
N SER A 51 -13.37 6.14 -12.25
CA SER A 51 -12.21 6.97 -11.92
C SER A 51 -12.58 8.25 -11.17
N ASP A 52 -13.72 8.86 -11.45
CA ASP A 52 -14.16 10.08 -10.78
C ASP A 52 -14.53 9.78 -9.32
N LYS A 53 -15.29 8.71 -9.07
CA LYS A 53 -15.63 8.28 -7.71
C LYS A 53 -14.41 7.83 -6.93
N THR A 54 -13.48 7.12 -7.57
CA THR A 54 -12.22 6.68 -6.95
C THR A 54 -11.36 7.88 -6.56
N ALA A 55 -11.19 8.86 -7.45
CA ALA A 55 -10.43 10.07 -7.16
C ALA A 55 -11.10 10.90 -6.05
N ALA A 56 -12.41 11.10 -6.11
CA ALA A 56 -13.16 11.84 -5.09
C ALA A 56 -13.02 11.19 -3.70
N LEU A 57 -13.15 9.87 -3.61
CA LEU A 57 -12.99 9.15 -2.34
C LEU A 57 -11.55 9.23 -1.81
N ALA A 58 -10.54 9.14 -2.68
CA ALA A 58 -9.14 9.28 -2.29
C ALA A 58 -8.81 10.68 -1.78
N ALA A 59 -9.36 11.72 -2.41
CA ALA A 59 -9.15 13.12 -2.04
C ALA A 59 -9.60 13.43 -0.60
N ILE A 60 -10.64 12.77 -0.08
CA ILE A 60 -11.12 12.92 1.31
C ILE A 60 -9.97 12.72 2.32
N GLY A 61 -9.05 11.79 2.06
CA GLY A 61 -7.89 11.54 2.92
C GLY A 61 -7.08 12.82 3.19
N TYR A 62 -6.79 13.56 2.14
CA TYR A 62 -6.04 14.82 2.21
C TYR A 62 -6.92 15.99 2.64
N GLU A 63 -8.03 16.21 1.95
CA GLU A 63 -8.84 17.42 2.11
C GLU A 63 -9.61 17.48 3.43
N GLN A 64 -10.00 16.33 3.99
CA GLN A 64 -10.87 16.28 5.16
C GLN A 64 -10.32 15.54 6.36
N LEU A 65 -9.48 14.51 6.15
CA LEU A 65 -8.97 13.69 7.24
C LEU A 65 -7.58 14.14 7.73
N GLY A 66 -6.88 15.00 6.97
CA GLY A 66 -5.60 15.59 7.35
C GLY A 66 -4.39 14.70 7.08
N PHE A 67 -4.51 13.71 6.19
CA PHE A 67 -3.37 12.95 5.71
C PHE A 67 -2.55 13.78 4.72
N ASP A 68 -1.25 13.55 4.67
CA ASP A 68 -0.36 14.18 3.69
C ASP A 68 -0.43 13.49 2.32
N SER A 69 -1.11 12.36 2.24
CA SER A 69 -1.19 11.55 1.02
C SER A 69 -2.61 11.19 0.61
N VAL A 70 -2.76 10.95 -0.69
CA VAL A 70 -3.93 10.29 -1.29
C VAL A 70 -3.49 9.04 -2.02
N MET A 71 -4.35 8.00 -2.06
CA MET A 71 -4.06 6.75 -2.74
C MET A 71 -5.34 6.15 -3.33
N PRO A 72 -5.52 6.18 -4.68
CA PRO A 72 -6.76 5.80 -5.34
C PRO A 72 -6.83 4.31 -5.71
N TYR A 73 -6.49 3.40 -4.79
CA TYR A 73 -6.53 1.97 -5.04
C TYR A 73 -7.10 1.23 -3.80
N PHE A 74 -8.42 1.09 -3.73
CA PHE A 74 -9.13 0.64 -2.53
C PHE A 74 -9.33 -0.87 -2.42
N GLY A 75 -8.81 -1.64 -3.30
CA GLY A 75 -8.89 -3.10 -3.24
C GLY A 75 -7.53 -3.75 -3.43
N VAL A 76 -7.53 -5.03 -3.75
CA VAL A 76 -6.33 -5.80 -4.10
C VAL A 76 -6.59 -6.68 -5.34
N MET A 77 -7.71 -6.42 -6.05
CA MET A 77 -8.23 -7.28 -7.12
C MET A 77 -8.13 -6.68 -8.52
N MET A 78 -7.50 -5.49 -8.68
CA MET A 78 -7.50 -4.78 -9.97
C MET A 78 -6.74 -5.54 -11.04
N GLU A 79 -5.53 -6.02 -10.72
CA GLU A 79 -4.73 -6.82 -11.64
C GLU A 79 -5.45 -8.15 -11.96
N ALA A 80 -5.96 -8.84 -10.95
CA ALA A 80 -6.70 -10.08 -11.18
C ALA A 80 -7.95 -9.87 -12.06
N ALA A 81 -8.68 -8.78 -11.87
CA ALA A 81 -9.80 -8.40 -12.72
C ALA A 81 -9.37 -8.14 -14.17
N ALA A 82 -8.21 -7.51 -14.38
CA ALA A 82 -7.66 -7.24 -15.70
C ALA A 82 -7.28 -8.52 -16.46
N PHE A 83 -6.91 -9.58 -15.73
CA PHE A 83 -6.64 -10.90 -16.31
C PHE A 83 -7.88 -11.81 -16.37
N GLY A 84 -9.08 -11.25 -16.21
CA GLY A 84 -10.34 -11.99 -16.37
C GLY A 84 -10.81 -12.74 -15.12
N GLY A 85 -10.22 -12.45 -13.96
CA GLY A 85 -10.65 -13.01 -12.67
C GLY A 85 -12.11 -12.69 -12.36
N GLN A 86 -12.81 -13.66 -11.75
CA GLN A 86 -14.20 -13.48 -11.32
C GLN A 86 -14.24 -12.68 -10.01
N ILE A 87 -14.42 -11.36 -10.11
CA ILE A 87 -14.40 -10.45 -8.97
C ILE A 87 -15.82 -10.18 -8.48
N ASN A 88 -16.05 -10.42 -7.18
CA ASN A 88 -17.14 -9.82 -6.45
C ASN A 88 -16.64 -8.48 -5.88
N TRP A 89 -17.14 -7.37 -6.38
CA TRP A 89 -16.71 -6.03 -6.00
C TRP A 89 -17.12 -5.61 -4.59
N GLY A 90 -17.73 -6.50 -3.83
CA GLY A 90 -18.12 -6.26 -2.43
C GLY A 90 -19.43 -5.48 -2.29
N THR A 91 -19.55 -4.78 -1.18
CA THR A 91 -20.71 -3.97 -0.81
C THR A 91 -20.27 -2.64 -0.23
N ASP A 92 -21.19 -1.85 0.31
CA ASP A 92 -20.88 -0.60 1.04
C ASP A 92 -19.94 -0.78 2.23
N VAL A 93 -19.78 -2.02 2.74
CA VAL A 93 -19.04 -2.32 3.96
C VAL A 93 -18.12 -3.54 3.86
N THR A 94 -17.96 -4.10 2.64
CA THR A 94 -17.05 -5.23 2.38
C THR A 94 -16.15 -4.94 1.20
N PHE A 95 -14.90 -5.37 1.30
CA PHE A 95 -13.92 -5.26 0.22
C PHE A 95 -14.18 -6.26 -0.91
N PRO A 96 -13.64 -6.01 -2.13
CA PRO A 96 -13.68 -6.96 -3.23
C PRO A 96 -13.01 -8.28 -2.87
N THR A 97 -13.54 -9.35 -3.45
CA THR A 97 -13.00 -10.72 -3.33
C THR A 97 -12.99 -11.39 -4.70
N GLN A 98 -12.09 -12.36 -4.87
CA GLN A 98 -11.96 -13.14 -6.09
C GLN A 98 -12.33 -14.60 -5.86
N LYS A 99 -12.80 -15.27 -6.90
CA LYS A 99 -13.01 -16.73 -6.94
C LYS A 99 -12.24 -17.34 -8.10
N GLY A 100 -11.73 -18.54 -7.86
CA GLY A 100 -11.07 -19.37 -8.87
C GLY A 100 -9.62 -18.98 -9.16
N ILE A 101 -8.98 -19.81 -9.94
CA ILE A 101 -7.61 -19.71 -10.46
C ILE A 101 -7.70 -19.17 -11.89
N ILE A 102 -6.78 -18.30 -12.29
CA ILE A 102 -6.72 -17.74 -13.65
C ILE A 102 -5.68 -18.48 -14.48
N PHE A 103 -4.47 -18.67 -13.95
CA PHE A 103 -3.38 -19.37 -14.62
C PHE A 103 -2.98 -20.61 -13.83
N LYS A 104 -2.92 -21.78 -14.48
CA LYS A 104 -2.42 -23.02 -13.88
C LYS A 104 -0.95 -23.27 -14.17
N ASP A 105 -0.46 -22.70 -15.26
CA ASP A 105 0.91 -22.83 -15.73
C ASP A 105 1.46 -21.45 -16.06
N PRO A 106 2.71 -21.11 -15.70
CA PRO A 106 3.31 -19.80 -16.04
C PRO A 106 3.36 -19.53 -17.55
N GLU A 107 3.37 -20.56 -18.41
CA GLU A 107 3.35 -20.37 -19.86
C GLU A 107 1.98 -19.93 -20.41
N GLU A 108 0.91 -20.07 -19.63
CA GLU A 108 -0.42 -19.53 -19.97
C GLU A 108 -0.46 -18.00 -19.83
N PHE A 109 0.49 -17.41 -19.07
CA PHE A 109 0.52 -15.98 -18.83
C PHE A 109 0.94 -15.20 -20.06
N HIS A 110 0.08 -14.31 -20.50
CA HIS A 110 0.35 -13.29 -21.50
C HIS A 110 -0.21 -11.93 -21.03
N MET A 111 0.65 -10.91 -21.05
CA MET A 111 0.19 -9.54 -20.78
C MET A 111 -0.75 -9.11 -21.92
N PRO A 112 -2.00 -8.70 -21.63
CA PRO A 112 -2.90 -8.19 -22.67
C PRO A 112 -2.29 -6.98 -23.38
N ASP A 113 -2.43 -6.90 -24.72
CA ASP A 113 -1.90 -5.78 -25.50
C ASP A 113 -2.48 -4.43 -25.01
N ASP A 114 -3.77 -4.40 -24.67
CA ASP A 114 -4.46 -3.22 -24.12
C ASP A 114 -4.57 -3.24 -22.60
N PHE A 115 -3.56 -3.76 -21.88
CA PHE A 115 -3.59 -3.87 -20.43
C PHE A 115 -3.97 -2.56 -19.73
N PHE A 116 -3.42 -1.44 -20.18
CA PHE A 116 -3.68 -0.12 -19.58
C PHE A 116 -5.04 0.48 -19.96
N GLY A 117 -5.70 -0.02 -20.99
CA GLY A 117 -7.07 0.33 -21.39
C GLY A 117 -8.15 -0.49 -20.68
N LEU A 118 -7.78 -1.61 -20.04
CA LEU A 118 -8.72 -2.45 -19.32
C LEU A 118 -9.33 -1.68 -18.13
N PRO A 119 -10.66 -1.73 -17.93
CA PRO A 119 -11.35 -0.90 -16.96
C PRO A 119 -10.74 -0.86 -15.56
N PRO A 120 -10.33 -1.99 -14.92
CA PRO A 120 -9.75 -1.95 -13.58
C PRO A 120 -8.44 -1.15 -13.51
N ILE A 121 -7.58 -1.34 -14.51
CA ILE A 121 -6.25 -0.70 -14.59
C ILE A 121 -6.40 0.77 -14.98
N LYS A 122 -7.21 1.04 -16.01
CA LYS A 122 -7.51 2.38 -16.50
C LYS A 122 -8.10 3.26 -15.40
N THR A 123 -9.01 2.73 -14.58
CA THR A 123 -9.62 3.45 -13.45
C THR A 123 -8.55 4.02 -12.51
N ILE A 124 -7.55 3.23 -12.14
CA ILE A 124 -6.49 3.68 -11.24
C ILE A 124 -5.62 4.76 -11.90
N ILE A 125 -5.20 4.53 -13.15
CA ILE A 125 -4.37 5.49 -13.90
C ILE A 125 -5.10 6.83 -14.06
N ASP A 126 -6.36 6.82 -14.45
CA ASP A 126 -7.14 8.05 -14.66
C ASP A 126 -7.46 8.74 -13.33
N SER A 127 -7.71 8.00 -12.24
CA SER A 127 -7.88 8.57 -10.92
C SER A 127 -6.63 9.32 -10.44
N ILE A 128 -5.43 8.80 -10.70
CA ILE A 128 -4.17 9.49 -10.39
C ILE A 128 -4.06 10.81 -11.17
N LYS A 129 -4.39 10.80 -12.47
CA LYS A 129 -4.40 12.04 -13.28
C LYS A 129 -5.40 13.06 -12.77
N LEU A 130 -6.60 12.62 -12.38
CA LEU A 130 -7.64 13.47 -11.79
C LEU A 130 -7.18 14.08 -10.48
N LEU A 131 -6.59 13.30 -9.59
CA LEU A 131 -6.04 13.76 -8.32
C LEU A 131 -4.90 14.75 -8.52
N ARG A 132 -3.96 14.49 -9.46
CA ARG A 132 -2.89 15.45 -9.76
C ARG A 132 -3.44 16.77 -10.28
N LYS A 133 -4.45 16.73 -11.14
CA LYS A 133 -5.13 17.93 -11.64
C LYS A 133 -5.86 18.69 -10.52
N GLN A 134 -6.52 18.00 -9.57
CA GLN A 134 -7.28 18.59 -8.49
C GLN A 134 -6.42 19.15 -7.37
N LEU A 135 -5.40 18.40 -6.95
CA LEU A 135 -4.61 18.71 -5.74
C LEU A 135 -3.27 19.38 -6.04
N GLY A 136 -2.89 19.51 -7.32
CA GLY A 136 -1.64 20.13 -7.73
C GLY A 136 -0.41 19.38 -7.22
N GLU A 137 0.66 20.11 -6.86
CA GLU A 137 1.93 19.57 -6.38
C GLU A 137 2.03 19.52 -4.84
N ASP A 138 1.01 19.98 -4.12
CA ASP A 138 1.05 20.08 -2.66
C ASP A 138 0.80 18.73 -1.97
N ALA A 139 -0.14 17.95 -2.47
CA ALA A 139 -0.46 16.62 -1.94
C ALA A 139 0.51 15.55 -2.45
N LEU A 140 0.84 14.58 -1.60
CA LEU A 140 1.57 13.38 -2.00
C LEU A 140 0.60 12.38 -2.63
N ILE A 141 0.79 12.04 -3.89
CA ILE A 141 0.00 11.00 -4.57
C ILE A 141 0.76 9.68 -4.51
N ILE A 142 0.18 8.70 -3.84
CA ILE A 142 0.72 7.35 -3.72
C ILE A 142 -0.02 6.43 -4.68
N GLY A 143 0.70 5.82 -5.62
CA GLY A 143 0.21 4.70 -6.40
C GLY A 143 0.31 3.40 -5.60
N LYS A 144 -0.32 2.33 -6.10
CA LYS A 144 -0.18 0.99 -5.52
C LYS A 144 -0.25 -0.08 -6.60
N VAL A 145 0.59 -1.09 -6.47
CA VAL A 145 0.57 -2.31 -7.27
C VAL A 145 0.69 -3.52 -6.35
N MET A 146 0.12 -4.65 -6.76
CA MET A 146 0.38 -5.92 -6.10
C MET A 146 1.76 -6.41 -6.48
N GLY A 147 2.51 -6.89 -5.48
CA GLY A 147 3.79 -7.55 -5.69
C GLY A 147 3.63 -8.95 -6.28
N PRO A 148 4.70 -9.52 -6.87
CA PRO A 148 4.62 -10.78 -7.59
C PRO A 148 4.22 -11.97 -6.72
N TRP A 149 4.55 -11.97 -5.43
CA TRP A 149 4.11 -12.99 -4.50
C TRP A 149 2.60 -12.93 -4.26
N THR A 150 2.07 -11.73 -4.01
CA THR A 150 0.62 -11.52 -3.87
C THR A 150 -0.14 -11.82 -5.15
N LEU A 151 0.43 -11.47 -6.31
CA LEU A 151 -0.15 -11.81 -7.61
C LEU A 151 -0.23 -13.32 -7.81
N SER A 152 0.76 -14.09 -7.33
CA SER A 152 0.70 -15.56 -7.39
C SER A 152 -0.51 -16.11 -6.64
N TYR A 153 -0.88 -15.50 -5.50
CA TYR A 153 -2.11 -15.88 -4.78
C TYR A 153 -3.39 -15.60 -5.57
N HIS A 154 -3.43 -14.43 -6.22
CA HIS A 154 -4.63 -13.99 -6.92
C HIS A 154 -4.77 -14.63 -8.30
N LEU A 155 -3.67 -14.92 -8.99
CA LEU A 155 -3.70 -15.38 -10.37
C LEU A 155 -3.56 -16.91 -10.48
N HIS A 156 -2.78 -17.53 -9.61
CA HIS A 156 -2.52 -18.98 -9.62
C HIS A 156 -3.18 -19.72 -8.45
N GLY A 157 -3.33 -19.06 -7.31
CA GLY A 157 -3.93 -19.66 -6.10
C GLY A 157 -2.93 -19.80 -4.96
N LEU A 158 -3.39 -19.46 -3.75
CA LEU A 158 -2.54 -19.41 -2.56
C LEU A 158 -1.97 -20.78 -2.20
N GLU A 159 -2.85 -21.79 -2.10
CA GLU A 159 -2.46 -23.13 -1.62
C GLU A 159 -1.50 -23.80 -2.62
N ASP A 160 -1.84 -23.79 -3.90
CA ASP A 160 -1.03 -24.40 -4.95
C ASP A 160 0.34 -23.74 -5.00
N PHE A 161 0.39 -22.40 -5.03
CA PHE A 161 1.65 -21.66 -5.08
C PHE A 161 2.57 -21.92 -3.86
N ILE A 162 2.01 -21.96 -2.64
CA ILE A 162 2.81 -22.26 -1.44
C ILE A 162 3.36 -23.70 -1.48
N VAL A 163 2.56 -24.66 -1.92
CA VAL A 163 3.01 -26.07 -2.07
C VAL A 163 4.12 -26.17 -3.11
N GLU A 164 3.99 -25.50 -4.25
CA GLU A 164 4.97 -25.49 -5.34
C GLU A 164 6.31 -24.87 -4.94
N THR A 165 6.35 -23.92 -4.01
CA THR A 165 7.64 -23.44 -3.47
C THR A 165 8.49 -24.55 -2.85
N ILE A 166 7.86 -25.70 -2.49
CA ILE A 166 8.53 -26.85 -1.88
C ILE A 166 8.67 -28.01 -2.87
N THR A 167 7.62 -28.29 -3.65
CA THR A 167 7.55 -29.46 -4.53
C THR A 167 8.06 -29.20 -5.93
N GLU A 168 7.88 -27.98 -6.44
CA GLU A 168 8.20 -27.56 -7.81
C GLU A 168 8.79 -26.13 -7.83
N PRO A 169 9.94 -25.87 -7.17
CA PRO A 169 10.47 -24.53 -6.98
C PRO A 169 10.74 -23.78 -8.30
N ASP A 170 11.08 -24.49 -9.38
CA ASP A 170 11.27 -23.88 -10.70
C ASP A 170 9.97 -23.27 -11.25
N MET A 171 8.81 -23.91 -11.00
CA MET A 171 7.49 -23.37 -11.36
C MET A 171 7.18 -22.10 -10.56
N ALA A 172 7.42 -22.12 -9.25
CA ALA A 172 7.24 -20.94 -8.41
C ALA A 172 8.12 -19.75 -8.87
N HIS A 173 9.39 -20.00 -9.22
CA HIS A 173 10.28 -18.99 -9.80
C HIS A 173 9.75 -18.48 -11.14
N ALA A 174 9.22 -19.35 -12.02
CA ALA A 174 8.66 -18.95 -13.30
C ALA A 174 7.43 -18.03 -13.13
N PHE A 175 6.51 -18.33 -12.21
CA PHE A 175 5.40 -17.43 -11.89
C PHE A 175 5.88 -16.07 -11.40
N LEU A 176 6.81 -16.03 -10.45
CA LEU A 176 7.35 -14.79 -9.93
C LEU A 176 8.02 -13.94 -11.03
N ALA A 177 8.78 -14.58 -11.93
CA ALA A 177 9.41 -13.92 -13.06
C ALA A 177 8.38 -13.32 -14.04
N LYS A 178 7.27 -14.00 -14.30
CA LYS A 178 6.17 -13.50 -15.15
C LYS A 178 5.40 -12.38 -14.44
N PHE A 179 5.01 -12.57 -13.19
CA PHE A 179 4.13 -11.63 -12.48
C PHE A 179 4.82 -10.34 -12.04
N LYS A 180 6.16 -10.35 -11.82
CA LYS A 180 6.88 -9.09 -11.58
C LYS A 180 6.73 -8.07 -12.72
N GLU A 181 6.52 -8.55 -13.97
CA GLU A 181 6.31 -7.67 -15.12
C GLU A 181 5.00 -6.87 -14.99
N ILE A 182 3.97 -7.47 -14.39
CA ILE A 182 2.71 -6.77 -14.09
C ILE A 182 3.01 -5.60 -13.13
N SER A 183 3.69 -5.90 -12.01
CA SER A 183 4.05 -4.93 -10.99
C SER A 183 4.87 -3.79 -11.58
N ILE A 184 5.91 -4.09 -12.37
CA ILE A 184 6.79 -3.10 -12.99
C ILE A 184 6.03 -2.21 -13.98
N ARG A 185 5.30 -2.80 -14.93
CA ARG A 185 4.59 -2.03 -15.96
C ARG A 185 3.49 -1.17 -15.37
N PHE A 186 2.75 -1.70 -14.40
CA PHE A 186 1.68 -0.95 -13.77
C PHE A 186 2.20 0.16 -12.83
N ALA A 187 3.30 -0.07 -12.10
CA ALA A 187 3.96 0.97 -11.33
C ALA A 187 4.47 2.11 -12.23
N GLN A 188 5.12 1.79 -13.35
CA GLN A 188 5.58 2.79 -14.32
C GLN A 188 4.41 3.64 -14.83
N ALA A 189 3.31 3.01 -15.24
CA ALA A 189 2.13 3.73 -15.73
C ALA A 189 1.52 4.66 -14.67
N GLN A 190 1.56 4.28 -13.39
CA GLN A 190 1.10 5.14 -12.29
C GLN A 190 2.05 6.32 -12.05
N PHE A 191 3.38 6.13 -12.13
CA PHE A 191 4.34 7.23 -12.11
C PHE A 191 4.11 8.20 -13.27
N ASP A 192 3.91 7.69 -14.49
CA ASP A 192 3.66 8.49 -15.68
C ASP A 192 2.32 9.25 -15.59
N ALA A 193 1.36 8.70 -14.87
CA ALA A 193 0.07 9.35 -14.58
C ALA A 193 0.17 10.46 -13.52
N GLY A 194 1.29 10.56 -12.79
CA GLY A 194 1.53 11.61 -11.81
C GLY A 194 1.62 11.14 -10.36
N ALA A 195 1.76 9.84 -10.09
CA ALA A 195 2.09 9.38 -8.74
C ALA A 195 3.51 9.83 -8.35
N ASP A 196 3.70 10.27 -7.11
CA ASP A 196 5.00 10.68 -6.57
C ASP A 196 5.80 9.49 -6.05
N VAL A 197 5.09 8.53 -5.49
CA VAL A 197 5.62 7.26 -4.99
C VAL A 197 4.66 6.13 -5.32
N VAL A 198 5.15 4.88 -5.34
CA VAL A 198 4.28 3.71 -5.55
C VAL A 198 4.52 2.69 -4.44
N THR A 199 3.45 2.19 -3.85
CA THR A 199 3.48 1.07 -2.91
C THR A 199 3.50 -0.26 -3.67
N LEU A 200 4.51 -1.07 -3.43
CA LEU A 200 4.53 -2.49 -3.77
C LEU A 200 3.94 -3.25 -2.59
N ALA A 201 2.69 -3.71 -2.73
CA ALA A 201 2.02 -4.50 -1.71
C ALA A 201 2.27 -5.99 -1.95
N ASP A 202 3.17 -6.59 -1.16
CA ASP A 202 3.56 -7.99 -1.34
C ASP A 202 3.48 -8.76 -0.02
N HIS A 203 2.51 -9.67 0.08
CA HIS A 203 2.09 -10.29 1.33
C HIS A 203 2.96 -11.50 1.71
N ALA A 204 4.24 -11.25 1.92
CA ALA A 204 5.26 -12.24 2.31
C ALA A 204 5.45 -12.28 3.83
N THR A 205 4.36 -12.49 4.58
CA THR A 205 4.33 -12.53 6.05
C THR A 205 4.85 -13.86 6.62
N ALA A 206 5.22 -13.85 7.90
CA ALA A 206 5.67 -15.03 8.63
C ALA A 206 4.61 -16.15 8.74
N ASP A 207 3.35 -15.80 8.58
CA ASP A 207 2.24 -16.76 8.58
C ASP A 207 2.21 -17.64 7.30
N LEU A 208 2.90 -17.22 6.23
CA LEU A 208 2.86 -17.86 4.91
C LEU A 208 4.20 -18.45 4.49
N ILE A 209 5.30 -17.76 4.73
CA ILE A 209 6.63 -18.22 4.31
C ILE A 209 7.69 -17.95 5.38
N SER A 210 8.78 -18.71 5.33
CA SER A 210 9.96 -18.51 6.18
C SER A 210 10.85 -17.38 5.65
N PRO A 211 11.76 -16.81 6.48
CA PRO A 211 12.77 -15.88 5.99
C PRO A 211 13.69 -16.49 4.92
N SER A 212 13.98 -17.80 5.01
CA SER A 212 14.76 -18.50 3.99
C SER A 212 14.03 -18.57 2.65
N SER A 213 12.73 -18.86 2.66
CA SER A 213 11.92 -18.85 1.43
C SER A 213 11.82 -17.44 0.84
N TYR A 214 11.65 -16.40 1.69
CA TYR A 214 11.72 -15.02 1.20
C TYR A 214 13.06 -14.72 0.52
N LYS A 215 14.18 -15.13 1.15
CA LYS A 215 15.53 -14.91 0.62
C LYS A 215 15.75 -15.62 -0.71
N GLU A 216 15.19 -16.80 -0.87
CA GLU A 216 15.29 -17.61 -2.10
C GLU A 216 14.42 -17.05 -3.22
N PHE A 217 13.13 -16.87 -2.97
CA PHE A 217 12.14 -16.57 -4.01
C PHE A 217 11.95 -15.08 -4.27
N LEU A 218 11.85 -14.26 -3.22
CA LEU A 218 11.41 -12.88 -3.34
C LEU A 218 12.51 -11.85 -3.29
N LEU A 219 13.55 -12.06 -2.48
CA LEU A 219 14.62 -11.08 -2.35
C LEU A 219 15.27 -10.72 -3.69
N PRO A 220 15.60 -11.68 -4.60
CA PRO A 220 16.13 -11.36 -5.92
C PRO A 220 15.13 -10.52 -6.75
N VAL A 221 13.86 -10.90 -6.74
CA VAL A 221 12.79 -10.24 -7.50
C VAL A 221 12.56 -8.80 -6.99
N HIS A 222 12.53 -8.59 -5.67
CA HIS A 222 12.41 -7.27 -5.07
C HIS A 222 13.62 -6.38 -5.39
N LYS A 223 14.86 -6.93 -5.41
CA LYS A 223 16.05 -6.21 -5.84
C LYS A 223 15.94 -5.75 -7.30
N GLU A 224 15.48 -6.61 -8.20
CA GLU A 224 15.26 -6.25 -9.60
C GLU A 224 14.22 -5.14 -9.77
N ILE A 225 13.10 -5.22 -9.04
CA ILE A 225 12.06 -4.18 -9.06
C ILE A 225 12.62 -2.85 -8.54
N ASN A 226 13.34 -2.86 -7.42
CA ASN A 226 13.95 -1.63 -6.90
C ASN A 226 15.00 -1.03 -7.85
N GLU A 227 15.86 -1.84 -8.44
CA GLU A 227 16.85 -1.34 -9.43
C GLU A 227 16.16 -0.71 -10.65
N LYS A 228 15.03 -1.27 -11.09
CA LYS A 228 14.24 -0.69 -12.18
C LYS A 228 13.72 0.71 -11.84
N PHE A 229 13.43 0.97 -10.55
CA PHE A 229 12.88 2.23 -10.06
C PHE A 229 13.86 3.00 -9.17
N LYS A 230 15.18 2.85 -9.35
CA LYS A 230 16.21 3.52 -8.53
C LYS A 230 16.11 5.06 -8.49
N ASP A 231 15.55 5.67 -9.54
CA ASP A 231 15.32 7.12 -9.62
C ASP A 231 13.91 7.52 -9.16
N ARG A 232 13.16 6.58 -8.58
CA ARG A 232 11.81 6.75 -8.03
C ARG A 232 11.75 6.22 -6.62
N THR A 233 10.68 6.50 -5.90
CA THR A 233 10.49 5.98 -4.54
C THR A 233 9.43 4.88 -4.55
N LEU A 234 9.84 3.68 -4.12
CA LEU A 234 8.92 2.59 -3.81
C LEU A 234 8.75 2.47 -2.30
N ILE A 235 7.54 2.13 -1.87
CA ILE A 235 7.22 1.74 -0.50
C ILE A 235 6.88 0.25 -0.52
N LEU A 236 7.60 -0.55 0.25
CA LEU A 236 7.16 -1.94 0.45
C LEU A 236 6.04 -1.96 1.50
N HIS A 237 4.95 -2.67 1.22
CA HIS A 237 3.93 -2.99 2.22
C HIS A 237 3.79 -4.51 2.37
N CYS A 238 3.89 -4.97 3.60
CA CYS A 238 3.60 -6.35 3.97
C CYS A 238 2.82 -6.36 5.30
N CYS A 239 1.56 -6.79 5.26
CA CYS A 239 0.75 -6.98 6.45
C CYS A 239 1.32 -8.11 7.31
N GLY A 240 0.99 -8.09 8.59
CA GLY A 240 1.28 -9.18 9.49
C GLY A 240 2.64 -9.12 10.15
N ASN A 241 3.00 -10.21 10.81
CA ASN A 241 4.31 -10.31 11.45
C ASN A 241 5.39 -10.53 10.39
N THR A 242 6.36 -9.62 10.33
CA THR A 242 7.49 -9.63 9.41
C THR A 242 8.82 -9.37 10.13
N THR A 243 8.81 -9.37 11.48
CA THR A 243 9.96 -8.99 12.31
C THR A 243 11.23 -9.78 11.95
N ASP A 244 11.09 -11.03 11.55
CA ASP A 244 12.16 -11.95 11.21
C ASP A 244 12.80 -11.70 9.82
N ARG A 245 12.23 -10.80 9.02
CA ARG A 245 12.68 -10.53 7.65
C ARG A 245 12.77 -9.05 7.27
N ILE A 246 12.52 -8.12 8.17
CA ILE A 246 12.66 -6.68 7.91
C ILE A 246 14.07 -6.33 7.39
N SER A 247 15.12 -7.01 7.90
CA SER A 247 16.48 -6.83 7.40
C SER A 247 16.66 -7.26 5.94
N LEU A 248 15.91 -8.27 5.48
CA LEU A 248 15.89 -8.68 4.08
C LEU A 248 15.13 -7.68 3.19
N PHE A 249 14.10 -7.03 3.73
CA PHE A 249 13.43 -5.92 3.02
C PHE A 249 14.37 -4.73 2.83
N ALA A 250 15.17 -4.39 3.85
CA ALA A 250 16.21 -3.39 3.74
C ALA A 250 17.30 -3.80 2.72
N GLU A 251 17.73 -5.07 2.73
CA GLU A 251 18.66 -5.63 1.75
C GLU A 251 18.13 -5.57 0.32
N ALA A 252 16.79 -5.67 0.14
CA ALA A 252 16.14 -5.53 -1.16
C ALA A 252 16.21 -4.10 -1.71
N GLY A 253 16.57 -3.10 -0.89
CA GLY A 253 16.80 -1.72 -1.30
C GLY A 253 15.58 -0.79 -1.18
N PHE A 254 14.51 -1.20 -0.50
CA PHE A 254 13.36 -0.32 -0.28
C PHE A 254 13.74 0.86 0.63
N PRO A 255 13.43 2.12 0.25
CA PRO A 255 13.70 3.27 1.10
C PRO A 255 12.73 3.40 2.28
N LEU A 256 11.51 2.84 2.14
CA LEU A 256 10.45 2.93 3.14
C LEU A 256 9.65 1.63 3.21
N PHE A 257 9.44 1.12 4.43
CA PHE A 257 8.61 -0.07 4.70
C PHE A 257 7.39 0.31 5.53
N HIS A 258 6.21 -0.05 5.02
CA HIS A 258 4.92 0.09 5.71
C HIS A 258 4.60 -1.19 6.46
N PHE A 259 4.68 -1.11 7.80
CA PHE A 259 4.62 -2.28 8.68
C PHE A 259 3.38 -2.32 9.58
N ASP A 260 3.00 -3.54 9.91
CA ASP A 260 1.85 -3.89 10.75
C ASP A 260 2.20 -3.83 12.25
N SER A 261 1.25 -3.49 13.12
CA SER A 261 1.40 -3.39 14.58
C SER A 261 1.73 -4.73 15.26
N ARG A 262 1.61 -5.85 14.57
CA ARG A 262 2.10 -7.16 15.03
C ARG A 262 3.63 -7.23 15.15
N ASN A 263 4.34 -6.27 14.56
CA ASN A 263 5.78 -6.13 14.71
C ASN A 263 6.11 -5.23 15.91
N LYS A 264 7.00 -5.68 16.78
CA LYS A 264 7.50 -4.83 17.86
C LYS A 264 8.34 -3.69 17.28
N ILE A 265 7.92 -2.44 17.55
CA ILE A 265 8.53 -1.23 16.95
C ILE A 265 10.05 -1.19 17.15
N ASP A 266 10.55 -1.45 18.36
CA ASP A 266 12.00 -1.40 18.65
C ASP A 266 12.78 -2.42 17.83
N LEU A 267 12.23 -3.64 17.65
CA LEU A 267 12.85 -4.68 16.83
C LEU A 267 12.78 -4.31 15.34
N ALA A 268 11.64 -3.77 14.89
CA ALA A 268 11.48 -3.33 13.51
C ALA A 268 12.48 -2.22 13.17
N LEU A 269 12.60 -1.19 14.01
CA LEU A 269 13.59 -0.11 13.83
C LEU A 269 15.02 -0.62 13.81
N LYS A 270 15.36 -1.55 14.72
CA LYS A 270 16.70 -2.15 14.76
C LYS A 270 17.02 -2.94 13.49
N SER A 271 16.04 -3.65 12.93
CA SER A 271 16.21 -4.51 11.75
C SER A 271 16.15 -3.74 10.43
N ALA A 272 15.56 -2.54 10.43
CA ALA A 272 15.37 -1.74 9.22
C ALA A 272 16.65 -1.10 8.67
N SER A 273 17.75 -1.01 9.47
CA SER A 273 18.96 -0.30 9.07
C SER A 273 18.66 1.13 8.60
N ASP A 274 19.00 1.48 7.36
CA ASP A 274 18.74 2.81 6.77
C ASP A 274 17.33 2.95 6.18
N MET A 275 16.62 1.85 5.98
CA MET A 275 15.23 1.85 5.48
C MET A 275 14.31 2.51 6.52
N LYS A 276 13.53 3.49 6.09
CA LYS A 276 12.56 4.15 6.96
C LYS A 276 11.35 3.25 7.20
N LEU A 277 10.68 3.47 8.34
CA LEU A 277 9.45 2.77 8.69
C LEU A 277 8.26 3.73 8.70
N THR A 278 7.12 3.30 8.18
CA THR A 278 5.82 3.95 8.34
C THR A 278 4.81 2.96 8.90
N GLY A 279 3.99 3.37 9.79
CA GLY A 279 3.00 2.55 10.49
C GLY A 279 2.76 3.15 11.88
N CYS A 280 2.30 2.45 12.79
CA CYS A 280 1.61 1.15 12.76
C CYS A 280 0.40 1.30 13.68
N VAL A 281 -0.43 2.35 13.38
CA VAL A 281 -1.66 2.54 14.17
C VAL A 281 -2.59 1.36 13.90
N ASN A 282 -2.91 0.61 14.96
CA ASN A 282 -3.66 -0.63 14.83
C ASN A 282 -5.07 -0.40 14.29
N ASN A 283 -5.42 -1.13 13.24
CA ASN A 283 -6.69 -0.98 12.54
C ASN A 283 -7.88 -1.52 13.35
N ALA A 284 -7.73 -2.65 14.01
CA ALA A 284 -8.83 -3.34 14.66
C ALA A 284 -9.13 -2.76 16.06
N ASP A 285 -8.14 -2.76 16.94
CA ASP A 285 -8.36 -2.43 18.36
C ASP A 285 -8.39 -0.91 18.59
N VAL A 286 -7.65 -0.14 17.77
CA VAL A 286 -7.48 1.30 17.98
C VAL A 286 -8.35 2.13 17.03
N LEU A 287 -8.27 1.87 15.72
CA LEU A 287 -9.03 2.68 14.76
C LEU A 287 -10.50 2.28 14.69
N LEU A 288 -10.80 0.98 14.65
CA LEU A 288 -12.17 0.49 14.49
C LEU A 288 -12.93 0.44 15.81
N ASN A 289 -12.35 -0.22 16.83
CA ASN A 289 -13.01 -0.47 18.11
C ASN A 289 -12.65 0.55 19.20
N GLY A 290 -11.64 1.38 18.95
CA GLY A 290 -11.16 2.36 19.92
C GLY A 290 -11.86 3.72 19.81
N THR A 291 -11.31 4.67 20.55
CA THR A 291 -11.76 6.06 20.63
C THR A 291 -10.63 7.00 20.18
N THR A 292 -10.94 8.28 19.97
CA THR A 292 -9.93 9.31 19.70
C THR A 292 -8.82 9.34 20.75
N GLU A 293 -9.14 9.05 22.01
CA GLU A 293 -8.15 8.98 23.10
C GLU A 293 -7.21 7.77 22.96
N THR A 294 -7.72 6.59 22.55
CA THR A 294 -6.87 5.42 22.30
C THR A 294 -5.97 5.64 21.09
N VAL A 295 -6.49 6.29 20.03
CA VAL A 295 -5.70 6.70 18.86
C VAL A 295 -4.58 7.66 19.28
N ARG A 296 -4.91 8.70 20.06
CA ARG A 296 -3.93 9.67 20.56
C ARG A 296 -2.78 8.98 21.29
N LYS A 297 -3.09 8.12 22.25
CA LYS A 297 -2.09 7.39 23.04
C LYS A 297 -1.18 6.52 22.19
N GLN A 298 -1.74 5.78 21.23
CA GLN A 298 -0.92 4.92 20.37
C GLN A 298 -0.02 5.75 19.43
N VAL A 299 -0.54 6.82 18.85
CA VAL A 299 0.26 7.72 17.99
C VAL A 299 1.41 8.34 18.80
N GLU A 300 1.16 8.78 20.05
CA GLU A 300 2.20 9.29 20.94
C GLU A 300 3.27 8.25 21.24
N GLU A 301 2.88 6.99 21.48
CA GLU A 301 3.81 5.89 21.70
C GLU A 301 4.67 5.61 20.44
N ILE A 302 4.05 5.52 19.26
CA ILE A 302 4.74 5.29 18.00
C ILE A 302 5.81 6.37 17.75
N ILE A 303 5.46 7.65 17.98
CA ILE A 303 6.38 8.78 17.86
C ILE A 303 7.51 8.69 18.90
N TYR A 304 7.16 8.40 20.16
CA TYR A 304 8.14 8.27 21.25
C TYR A 304 9.17 7.17 20.97
N ARG A 305 8.74 6.07 20.33
CA ARG A 305 9.63 4.98 19.90
C ARG A 305 10.51 5.34 18.70
N GLY A 306 10.29 6.47 18.03
CA GLY A 306 11.16 6.98 16.97
C GLY A 306 10.70 6.71 15.53
N VAL A 307 9.49 6.20 15.31
CA VAL A 307 8.92 6.11 13.96
C VAL A 307 8.64 7.51 13.44
N LYS A 308 9.10 7.80 12.21
CA LYS A 308 9.07 9.16 11.63
C LYS A 308 7.91 9.38 10.66
N PHE A 309 7.34 8.35 10.09
CA PHE A 309 6.16 8.41 9.22
C PHE A 309 5.01 7.70 9.93
N ILE A 310 3.93 8.41 10.19
CA ILE A 310 2.80 7.86 10.93
C ILE A 310 1.71 7.45 9.96
N SER A 311 1.20 6.23 10.11
CA SER A 311 0.10 5.71 9.28
C SER A 311 -0.72 4.67 10.04
N PRO A 312 -1.97 4.40 9.61
CA PRO A 312 -2.61 3.11 9.88
C PRO A 312 -1.68 1.95 9.49
N GLU A 313 -1.84 0.79 10.07
CA GLU A 313 -0.97 -0.38 9.79
C GLU A 313 -1.22 -1.06 8.44
N CYS A 314 -2.40 -0.84 7.86
CA CYS A 314 -2.83 -1.41 6.59
C CYS A 314 -3.99 -0.58 6.01
N ALA A 315 -4.67 -1.09 4.97
CA ALA A 315 -5.93 -0.54 4.48
C ALA A 315 -6.94 -0.42 5.63
N VAL A 316 -7.53 0.77 5.74
CA VAL A 316 -8.43 1.09 6.85
C VAL A 316 -9.75 0.34 6.67
N PRO A 317 -10.27 -0.36 7.71
CA PRO A 317 -11.59 -0.97 7.66
C PRO A 317 -12.69 0.06 7.38
N LEU A 318 -13.64 -0.27 6.50
CA LEU A 318 -14.67 0.66 6.04
C LEU A 318 -15.56 1.25 7.15
N LYS A 319 -15.65 0.57 8.28
CA LYS A 319 -16.46 1.01 9.45
C LYS A 319 -15.68 1.88 10.43
N VAL A 320 -14.42 2.22 10.17
CA VAL A 320 -13.66 3.15 11.00
C VAL A 320 -14.30 4.53 10.90
N LYS A 321 -14.42 5.20 12.05
CA LYS A 321 -14.95 6.55 12.13
C LYS A 321 -13.91 7.56 11.63
N ASN A 322 -14.34 8.52 10.82
CA ASN A 322 -13.47 9.59 10.33
C ASN A 322 -12.81 10.41 11.43
N GLU A 323 -13.46 10.56 12.59
CA GLU A 323 -12.89 11.26 13.75
C GLU A 323 -11.65 10.55 14.31
N ASN A 324 -11.61 9.21 14.31
CA ASN A 324 -10.44 8.44 14.73
C ASN A 324 -9.26 8.63 13.75
N LEU A 325 -9.54 8.68 12.45
CA LEU A 325 -8.51 8.99 11.45
C LEU A 325 -7.98 10.42 11.58
N LYS A 326 -8.86 11.41 11.75
CA LYS A 326 -8.48 12.81 12.01
C LYS A 326 -7.62 12.98 13.26
N GLN A 327 -7.83 12.11 14.26
CA GLN A 327 -7.07 12.19 15.52
C GLN A 327 -5.59 11.89 15.32
N ILE A 328 -5.20 11.08 14.32
CA ILE A 328 -3.79 10.81 14.01
C ILE A 328 -3.06 12.14 13.75
N ASN A 329 -3.55 12.94 12.79
CA ASN A 329 -2.94 14.23 12.45
C ASN A 329 -3.04 15.25 13.58
N LYS A 330 -4.19 15.33 14.29
CA LYS A 330 -4.36 16.23 15.44
C LYS A 330 -3.31 15.97 16.52
N THR A 331 -2.98 14.70 16.78
CA THR A 331 -1.97 14.33 17.79
C THR A 331 -0.58 14.84 17.41
N ILE A 332 -0.24 14.81 16.13
CA ILE A 332 1.06 15.27 15.63
C ILE A 332 1.14 16.81 15.68
N ALA A 333 0.08 17.49 15.28
CA ALA A 333 0.02 18.96 15.27
C ALA A 333 0.16 19.58 16.68
N LEU A 334 -0.19 18.86 17.74
CA LEU A 334 -0.05 19.34 19.14
C LEU A 334 1.38 19.20 19.68
N LYS A 335 2.32 18.61 18.95
CA LYS A 335 3.71 18.38 19.39
C LYS A 335 4.71 19.36 18.76
N ILE A 336 4.20 20.35 18.01
CA ILE A 336 4.94 21.49 17.48
C ILE A 336 4.86 22.64 18.47
#